data_40fafb41d34515cd31b0aa05f2b7313a
#
_entry.id   40fafb41d34515cd31b0aa05f2b7313a
#
_cell.length_a   1.000
_cell.length_b   1.000
_cell.length_c   1.000
_cell.angle_alpha   90.00
_cell.angle_beta   90.00
_cell.angle_gamma   90.00
#
_symmetry.space_group_name_H-M   'P 1'
#
loop_
_entity.id
_entity.type
_entity.pdbx_description
1 polymer ?
#
loop_
_entity_poly.entity_id
_entity_poly.type
_entity_poly.pdbx_seq_one_letter_code
_entity_poly.pdbx_strand_id
1 'polypeptide(L)'
;MIRGETLMLRATLAGLVLASFTLSASAETIRIAIGTQDTTINCAAGGLLIRELGLLDKYLPHDGQYKDAQYDVQWKNFTSGAPLTNEMVAGKLDFGAMADFPGAFNGVAFETAGKHSLFISVLSGSIKGSGNGIVVPSASGVQSLAELKGKTISVPFASTAHGMLLRAVAAQGWDPLKDVNIIAQPPEVAGSALQAGKIDAHADFVPFAELFPSRGFARKIYDGSQANAPTFHGALVDQAYAKKYPEIVVAYLRASIEANQLLAAEPEKYSELIAKVTGVDAEVNYLFHGPLGVQTRDLSWKPEYRQAVGTAIDTLKLLKKADRGLDLNTFIDDQYIRAAFKASNLDYSAQLASYGQAPLKAVDAASGQAITDFSHVAEIWVRGEPKVRQYASAQAAFAALASLKQEGRNIRAVYTQASDSGIKLLADQAWFATDGKGQLSAFLLKGQAQQFATAQGGKVFDFTDATAQAVAVR
;
A
#
# COMPACT_ATOMS: atom_id res chain seq x y z
N MET A 1 107.62 21.00 24.60
CA MET A 1 106.71 22.17 24.18
C MET A 1 105.42 21.59 23.59
N ILE A 2 104.27 22.09 24.02
CA ILE A 2 102.91 21.95 23.47
C ILE A 2 102.15 20.69 23.94
N ARG A 3 101.43 20.88 24.94
CA ARG A 3 100.03 20.77 25.36
C ARG A 3 99.11 19.88 24.48
N GLY A 4 98.61 18.84 25.13
CA GLY A 4 97.47 18.03 24.64
C GLY A 4 96.21 18.27 25.47
N GLU A 5 95.14 18.58 24.87
CA GLU A 5 93.89 18.81 25.56
C GLU A 5 93.05 17.52 25.52
N THR A 6 92.51 17.19 26.67
CA THR A 6 91.59 16.08 26.92
C THR A 6 90.19 16.50 26.50
N LEU A 7 89.59 15.76 25.58
CA LEU A 7 88.20 15.96 25.14
C LEU A 7 87.28 14.97 25.89
N MET A 8 86.49 15.51 26.82
CA MET A 8 85.42 14.72 27.49
C MET A 8 84.22 14.48 26.54
N LEU A 9 83.96 13.22 26.37
CA LEU A 9 82.76 12.78 25.63
C LEU A 9 81.57 12.79 26.59
N ARG A 10 80.64 13.75 26.41
CA ARG A 10 79.32 13.74 27.08
C ARG A 10 78.36 12.91 26.28
N ALA A 11 77.94 11.75 26.78
CA ALA A 11 76.83 10.96 26.23
C ALA A 11 75.48 11.59 26.65
N THR A 12 74.76 12.14 25.70
CA THR A 12 73.38 12.61 25.87
C THR A 12 72.48 11.45 25.59
N LEU A 13 71.78 10.91 26.63
CA LEU A 13 70.67 9.97 26.46
C LEU A 13 69.48 10.77 25.96
N ALA A 14 69.12 10.61 24.68
CA ALA A 14 67.82 11.06 24.12
C ALA A 14 66.79 9.99 24.42
N GLY A 15 65.94 10.24 25.43
CA GLY A 15 64.74 9.41 25.67
C GLY A 15 63.67 9.62 24.55
N LEU A 16 63.48 8.57 23.77
CA LEU A 16 62.36 8.51 22.82
C LEU A 16 61.03 8.29 23.60
N VAL A 17 60.26 9.34 23.84
CA VAL A 17 58.87 9.23 24.31
C VAL A 17 58.03 8.82 23.10
N LEU A 18 57.70 7.52 22.98
CA LEU A 18 56.63 7.05 22.10
C LEU A 18 55.29 7.56 22.66
N ALA A 19 54.81 8.68 22.16
CA ALA A 19 53.44 9.09 22.34
C ALA A 19 52.54 8.13 21.54
N SER A 20 51.99 7.14 22.22
CA SER A 20 50.91 6.31 21.69
C SER A 20 49.68 7.20 21.45
N PHE A 21 49.54 7.73 20.25
CA PHE A 21 48.27 8.29 19.82
C PHE A 21 47.29 7.12 19.73
N THR A 22 46.52 6.89 20.78
CA THR A 22 45.28 6.14 20.67
C THR A 22 44.37 6.98 19.77
N LEU A 23 44.33 6.66 18.48
CA LEU A 23 43.23 7.08 17.60
C LEU A 23 41.96 6.50 18.25
N SER A 24 41.27 7.32 19.03
CA SER A 24 39.88 7.03 19.36
C SER A 24 39.17 6.94 18.01
N ALA A 25 38.88 5.72 17.57
CA ALA A 25 37.99 5.52 16.46
C ALA A 25 36.70 6.25 16.82
N SER A 26 36.45 7.40 16.20
CA SER A 26 35.16 8.07 16.31
C SER A 26 34.12 7.06 15.87
N ALA A 27 33.10 6.80 16.69
CA ALA A 27 32.03 5.93 16.34
C ALA A 27 31.47 6.38 14.98
N GLU A 28 31.40 5.48 14.00
CA GLU A 28 30.84 5.80 12.67
C GLU A 28 29.36 6.13 12.83
N THR A 29 28.97 7.32 12.45
CA THR A 29 27.54 7.67 12.36
C THR A 29 27.01 7.20 11.01
N ILE A 30 26.14 6.21 11.02
CA ILE A 30 25.52 5.65 9.83
C ILE A 30 24.18 6.34 9.62
N ARG A 31 24.07 7.09 8.53
CA ARG A 31 22.80 7.67 8.10
C ARG A 31 21.89 6.58 7.54
N ILE A 32 20.59 6.64 7.88
CA ILE A 32 19.53 5.80 7.34
C ILE A 32 18.39 6.74 6.93
N ALA A 33 18.38 7.16 5.68
CA ALA A 33 17.38 8.12 5.17
C ALA A 33 16.27 7.39 4.40
N ILE A 34 15.04 7.51 4.88
CA ILE A 34 13.89 6.74 4.41
C ILE A 34 12.80 7.68 3.88
N GLY A 35 12.46 7.50 2.60
CA GLY A 35 11.34 8.18 1.96
C GLY A 35 10.04 7.39 2.14
N THR A 36 8.98 8.07 2.59
CA THR A 36 7.65 7.47 2.80
C THR A 36 6.60 8.17 1.97
N GLN A 37 5.45 7.52 1.82
CA GLN A 37 4.23 8.09 1.24
C GLN A 37 3.09 7.79 2.23
N ASP A 38 3.01 8.57 3.31
CA ASP A 38 2.15 8.27 4.45
C ASP A 38 0.66 8.21 4.09
N THR A 39 0.18 9.12 3.22
CA THR A 39 -1.21 9.12 2.72
C THR A 39 -1.51 7.95 1.78
N THR A 40 -0.48 7.32 1.21
CA THR A 40 -0.61 6.06 0.47
C THR A 40 -0.53 4.92 1.48
N ILE A 41 -1.63 4.64 2.15
CA ILE A 41 -1.73 3.76 3.33
C ILE A 41 -1.15 2.36 3.12
N ASN A 42 -1.06 1.89 1.90
CA ASN A 42 -0.42 0.61 1.55
C ASN A 42 1.09 0.58 1.79
N CYS A 43 1.73 1.74 1.92
CA CYS A 43 3.13 1.87 2.33
C CYS A 43 3.32 1.89 3.85
N ALA A 44 2.24 1.85 4.65
CA ALA A 44 2.30 2.07 6.09
C ALA A 44 3.28 1.13 6.82
N ALA A 45 3.34 -0.16 6.42
CA ALA A 45 4.25 -1.14 7.00
C ALA A 45 5.72 -0.96 6.59
N GLY A 46 6.02 -0.15 5.57
CA GLY A 46 7.37 0.21 5.14
C GLY A 46 7.79 1.63 5.55
N GLY A 47 6.94 2.37 6.24
CA GLY A 47 7.19 3.76 6.60
C GLY A 47 6.52 4.18 7.90
N LEU A 48 5.31 4.71 7.80
CA LEU A 48 4.57 5.33 8.89
C LEU A 48 4.55 4.47 10.18
N LEU A 49 4.19 3.20 10.08
CA LEU A 49 4.10 2.34 11.26
C LEU A 49 5.47 2.05 11.88
N ILE A 50 6.51 1.88 11.06
CA ILE A 50 7.87 1.69 11.56
C ILE A 50 8.30 2.92 12.36
N ARG A 51 8.05 4.11 11.83
CA ARG A 51 8.39 5.40 12.46
C ARG A 51 7.61 5.64 13.75
N GLU A 52 6.29 5.59 13.69
CA GLU A 52 5.42 5.90 14.83
C GLU A 52 5.57 4.93 16.01
N LEU A 53 6.00 3.69 15.72
CA LEU A 53 6.18 2.65 16.74
C LEU A 53 7.66 2.42 17.12
N GLY A 54 8.60 3.15 16.51
CA GLY A 54 10.04 3.01 16.80
C GLY A 54 10.60 1.62 16.48
N LEU A 55 10.01 0.92 15.48
CA LEU A 55 10.35 -0.49 15.25
C LEU A 55 11.74 -0.69 14.65
N LEU A 56 12.27 0.29 13.92
CA LEU A 56 13.58 0.16 13.29
C LEU A 56 14.69 0.00 14.33
N ASP A 57 14.67 0.81 15.39
CA ASP A 57 15.68 0.81 16.45
C ASP A 57 15.82 -0.56 17.14
N LYS A 58 14.73 -1.31 17.22
CA LYS A 58 14.68 -2.66 17.78
C LYS A 58 15.54 -3.66 17.03
N TYR A 59 15.76 -3.44 15.73
CA TYR A 59 16.40 -4.42 14.83
C TYR A 59 17.75 -3.97 14.30
N LEU A 60 18.13 -2.71 14.50
CA LEU A 60 19.44 -2.20 14.06
C LEU A 60 20.56 -3.02 14.70
N PRO A 61 21.58 -3.43 13.94
CA PRO A 61 22.67 -4.25 14.46
C PRO A 61 23.56 -3.44 15.41
N HIS A 62 24.02 -4.07 16.51
CA HIS A 62 24.95 -3.52 17.50
C HIS A 62 26.11 -4.48 17.77
N ASP A 63 26.46 -5.32 16.82
CA ASP A 63 27.55 -6.29 16.90
C ASP A 63 28.45 -6.26 15.65
N GLY A 64 29.50 -7.06 15.63
CA GLY A 64 30.43 -7.11 14.51
C GLY A 64 30.94 -5.72 14.11
N GLN A 65 30.79 -5.36 12.84
CA GLN A 65 31.20 -4.04 12.32
C GLN A 65 30.35 -2.87 12.84
N TYR A 66 29.19 -3.14 13.45
CA TYR A 66 28.24 -2.14 13.96
C TYR A 66 28.36 -1.92 15.48
N LYS A 67 29.34 -2.56 16.16
CA LYS A 67 29.48 -2.55 17.63
C LYS A 67 29.50 -1.13 18.23
N ASP A 68 30.19 -0.21 17.56
CA ASP A 68 30.34 1.18 18.00
C ASP A 68 29.58 2.16 17.10
N ALA A 69 28.70 1.66 16.18
CA ALA A 69 27.95 2.48 15.27
C ALA A 69 26.88 3.31 16.00
N GLN A 70 26.75 4.56 15.60
CA GLN A 70 25.60 5.41 15.92
C GLN A 70 24.71 5.52 14.68
N TYR A 71 23.41 5.53 14.87
CA TYR A 71 22.45 5.61 13.76
C TYR A 71 21.78 6.98 13.73
N ASP A 72 21.80 7.61 12.55
CA ASP A 72 21.04 8.83 12.24
C ASP A 72 19.89 8.46 11.31
N VAL A 73 18.71 8.16 11.89
CA VAL A 73 17.53 7.73 11.15
C VAL A 73 16.72 8.96 10.77
N GLN A 74 16.59 9.20 9.46
CA GLN A 74 15.90 10.35 8.88
C GLN A 74 14.67 9.87 8.09
N TRP A 75 13.51 10.48 8.37
CA TRP A 75 12.25 10.19 7.68
C TRP A 75 11.80 11.40 6.86
N LYS A 76 11.41 11.17 5.62
CA LYS A 76 10.85 12.21 4.76
C LYS A 76 9.59 11.72 4.05
N ASN A 77 8.49 12.42 4.23
CA ASN A 77 7.20 12.08 3.63
C ASN A 77 7.01 12.80 2.29
N PHE A 78 6.42 12.09 1.32
CA PHE A 78 6.14 12.57 -0.03
C PHE A 78 4.69 12.26 -0.41
N THR A 79 4.12 13.07 -1.30
CA THR A 79 2.76 12.88 -1.81
C THR A 79 2.67 11.84 -2.94
N SER A 80 3.81 11.52 -3.57
CA SER A 80 3.87 10.53 -4.69
C SER A 80 5.28 9.97 -4.90
N GLY A 81 5.40 8.93 -5.71
CA GLY A 81 6.67 8.25 -5.97
C GLY A 81 7.68 9.04 -6.79
N ALA A 82 7.26 9.95 -7.67
CA ALA A 82 8.19 10.69 -8.53
C ALA A 82 9.12 11.64 -7.77
N PRO A 83 8.63 12.54 -6.87
CA PRO A 83 9.52 13.38 -6.06
C PRO A 83 10.38 12.56 -5.09
N LEU A 84 9.88 11.43 -4.54
CA LEU A 84 10.65 10.53 -3.73
C LEU A 84 11.81 9.92 -4.54
N THR A 85 11.55 9.46 -5.77
CA THR A 85 12.57 8.95 -6.70
C THR A 85 13.67 9.98 -6.96
N ASN A 86 13.32 11.24 -7.19
CA ASN A 86 14.30 12.30 -7.43
C ASN A 86 15.26 12.49 -6.24
N GLU A 87 14.75 12.41 -5.02
CA GLU A 87 15.57 12.51 -3.80
C GLU A 87 16.46 11.26 -3.61
N MET A 88 15.97 10.05 -3.95
CA MET A 88 16.79 8.83 -3.95
C MET A 88 17.93 8.91 -4.98
N VAL A 89 17.64 9.28 -6.23
CA VAL A 89 18.65 9.45 -7.29
C VAL A 89 19.70 10.50 -6.90
N ALA A 90 19.26 11.57 -6.23
CA ALA A 90 20.16 12.60 -5.70
C ALA A 90 21.02 12.15 -4.50
N GLY A 91 20.85 10.91 -4.00
CA GLY A 91 21.58 10.37 -2.84
C GLY A 91 21.15 10.96 -1.51
N LYS A 92 19.98 11.59 -1.42
CA LYS A 92 19.43 12.14 -0.18
C LYS A 92 18.61 11.14 0.62
N LEU A 93 18.17 10.06 -0.03
CA LEU A 93 17.45 8.95 0.57
C LEU A 93 18.13 7.64 0.21
N ASP A 94 18.17 6.72 1.17
CA ASP A 94 18.73 5.39 1.04
C ASP A 94 17.62 4.36 0.73
N PHE A 95 16.44 4.57 1.30
CA PHE A 95 15.23 3.73 1.10
C PHE A 95 14.06 4.55 0.58
N GLY A 96 13.12 3.85 -0.08
CA GLY A 96 11.86 4.43 -0.49
C GLY A 96 10.74 3.39 -0.50
N ALA A 97 9.54 3.78 -0.03
CA ALA A 97 8.34 2.96 -0.12
C ALA A 97 7.40 3.52 -1.18
N MET A 98 7.06 2.72 -2.20
CA MET A 98 6.19 3.14 -3.30
C MET A 98 5.56 1.96 -4.04
N ALA A 99 4.59 2.26 -4.91
CA ALA A 99 3.91 1.23 -5.69
C ALA A 99 4.75 0.71 -6.87
N ASP A 100 4.24 -0.32 -7.55
CA ASP A 100 4.86 -1.00 -8.70
C ASP A 100 5.29 -0.06 -9.83
N PHE A 101 4.38 0.80 -10.31
CA PHE A 101 4.67 1.71 -11.42
C PHE A 101 5.71 2.78 -11.06
N PRO A 102 5.55 3.56 -9.96
CA PRO A 102 6.61 4.48 -9.54
C PRO A 102 7.90 3.77 -9.13
N GLY A 103 7.84 2.52 -8.67
CA GLY A 103 9.02 1.69 -8.41
C GLY A 103 9.78 1.33 -9.70
N ALA A 104 9.06 0.93 -10.75
CA ALA A 104 9.66 0.72 -12.07
C ALA A 104 10.28 2.02 -12.62
N PHE A 105 9.60 3.16 -12.47
CA PHE A 105 10.13 4.47 -12.82
C PHE A 105 11.40 4.82 -12.03
N ASN A 106 11.44 4.48 -10.73
CA ASN A 106 12.63 4.65 -9.89
C ASN A 106 13.82 3.86 -10.45
N GLY A 107 13.64 2.57 -10.79
CA GLY A 107 14.68 1.75 -11.39
C GLY A 107 15.24 2.36 -12.67
N VAL A 108 14.35 2.79 -13.59
CA VAL A 108 14.74 3.46 -14.84
C VAL A 108 15.49 4.77 -14.59
N ALA A 109 15.05 5.56 -13.62
CA ALA A 109 15.71 6.82 -13.28
C ALA A 109 17.12 6.61 -12.70
N PHE A 110 17.30 5.58 -11.87
CA PHE A 110 18.62 5.18 -11.36
C PHE A 110 19.55 4.73 -12.49
N GLU A 111 19.10 3.85 -13.41
CA GLU A 111 19.88 3.43 -14.59
C GLU A 111 20.28 4.61 -15.46
N THR A 112 19.37 5.56 -15.67
CA THR A 112 19.65 6.78 -16.44
C THR A 112 20.73 7.64 -15.77
N ALA A 113 20.78 7.64 -14.45
CA ALA A 113 21.80 8.34 -13.65
C ALA A 113 23.12 7.56 -13.50
N GLY A 114 23.25 6.38 -14.12
CA GLY A 114 24.43 5.49 -13.99
C GLY A 114 24.55 4.86 -12.60
N LYS A 115 23.43 4.72 -11.89
CA LYS A 115 23.27 4.09 -10.57
C LYS A 115 22.30 2.93 -10.64
N HIS A 116 22.15 2.19 -9.55
CA HIS A 116 21.19 1.11 -9.45
C HIS A 116 20.39 1.22 -8.16
N SER A 117 19.10 0.95 -8.21
CA SER A 117 18.25 0.67 -7.06
C SER A 117 17.76 -0.77 -7.09
N LEU A 118 17.35 -1.28 -5.95
CA LEU A 118 16.80 -2.63 -5.80
C LEU A 118 15.38 -2.55 -5.24
N PHE A 119 14.48 -3.32 -5.81
CA PHE A 119 13.15 -3.55 -5.24
C PHE A 119 13.24 -4.77 -4.33
N ILE A 120 13.28 -4.55 -3.01
CA ILE A 120 13.71 -5.56 -2.02
C ILE A 120 12.56 -6.31 -1.35
N SER A 121 11.34 -5.77 -1.37
CA SER A 121 10.16 -6.42 -0.77
C SER A 121 8.87 -5.87 -1.34
N VAL A 122 7.82 -6.68 -1.31
CA VAL A 122 6.43 -6.23 -1.32
C VAL A 122 6.06 -5.77 0.10
N LEU A 123 5.10 -4.88 0.26
CA LEU A 123 4.52 -4.42 1.54
C LEU A 123 3.04 -4.77 1.63
N SER A 124 2.33 -4.58 0.54
CA SER A 124 0.93 -4.98 0.36
C SER A 124 0.59 -5.02 -1.13
N GLY A 125 -0.47 -5.71 -1.52
CA GLY A 125 -0.86 -5.74 -2.91
C GLY A 125 -2.12 -6.53 -3.21
N SER A 126 -2.51 -6.51 -4.48
CA SER A 126 -3.60 -7.31 -5.02
C SER A 126 -3.14 -8.00 -6.31
N ILE A 127 -3.16 -9.32 -6.32
CA ILE A 127 -2.86 -10.11 -7.53
C ILE A 127 -3.89 -9.91 -8.64
N LYS A 128 -5.09 -9.41 -8.31
CA LYS A 128 -6.14 -9.07 -9.26
C LYS A 128 -6.15 -7.60 -9.68
N GLY A 129 -5.42 -6.72 -8.97
CA GLY A 129 -5.34 -5.28 -9.27
C GLY A 129 -6.34 -4.38 -8.53
N SER A 130 -7.01 -4.89 -7.48
CA SER A 130 -7.94 -4.09 -6.67
C SER A 130 -7.25 -2.91 -5.97
N GLY A 131 -8.00 -1.83 -5.74
CA GLY A 131 -7.58 -0.69 -4.93
C GLY A 131 -7.20 0.56 -5.72
N ASN A 132 -6.85 0.43 -7.02
CA ASN A 132 -6.86 1.59 -7.93
C ASN A 132 -8.25 1.70 -8.55
N GLY A 133 -8.71 2.90 -8.86
CA GLY A 133 -10.05 3.03 -9.42
C GLY A 133 -10.29 4.32 -10.18
N ILE A 134 -11.45 4.40 -10.83
CA ILE A 134 -11.94 5.61 -11.46
C ILE A 134 -13.21 6.04 -10.73
N VAL A 135 -13.23 7.28 -10.30
CA VAL A 135 -14.35 7.91 -9.61
C VAL A 135 -14.92 9.06 -10.45
N VAL A 136 -16.20 9.29 -10.28
CA VAL A 136 -16.94 10.42 -10.88
C VAL A 136 -17.61 11.21 -9.76
N PRO A 137 -18.02 12.49 -9.97
CA PRO A 137 -18.85 13.19 -9.00
C PRO A 137 -20.08 12.38 -8.60
N SER A 138 -20.47 12.39 -7.32
CA SER A 138 -21.62 11.62 -6.84
C SER A 138 -22.91 11.93 -7.59
N ALA A 139 -23.12 13.18 -8.03
CA ALA A 139 -24.25 13.61 -8.83
C ALA A 139 -24.13 13.33 -10.34
N SER A 140 -23.01 12.75 -10.80
CA SER A 140 -22.78 12.45 -12.22
C SER A 140 -23.75 11.36 -12.72
N GLY A 141 -24.26 11.52 -13.93
CA GLY A 141 -25.03 10.47 -14.62
C GLY A 141 -24.18 9.30 -15.15
N VAL A 142 -22.85 9.44 -15.22
CA VAL A 142 -21.91 8.43 -15.74
C VAL A 142 -21.91 7.19 -14.85
N GLN A 143 -22.23 6.02 -15.40
CA GLN A 143 -22.33 4.76 -14.66
C GLN A 143 -21.18 3.77 -14.96
N SER A 144 -20.45 3.99 -16.03
CA SER A 144 -19.43 3.06 -16.52
C SER A 144 -18.28 3.80 -17.20
N LEU A 145 -17.15 3.11 -17.36
CA LEU A 145 -16.00 3.61 -18.11
C LEU A 145 -16.36 3.96 -19.56
N ALA A 146 -17.24 3.17 -20.20
CA ALA A 146 -17.64 3.40 -21.59
C ALA A 146 -18.27 4.77 -21.83
N GLU A 147 -18.91 5.35 -20.82
CA GLU A 147 -19.55 6.67 -20.90
C GLU A 147 -18.56 7.84 -20.71
N LEU A 148 -17.28 7.54 -20.46
CA LEU A 148 -16.21 8.55 -20.35
C LEU A 148 -15.55 8.87 -21.70
N LYS A 149 -15.99 8.31 -22.82
CA LYS A 149 -15.45 8.65 -24.13
C LYS A 149 -15.67 10.15 -24.44
N GLY A 150 -14.59 10.83 -24.85
CA GLY A 150 -14.59 12.28 -25.11
C GLY A 150 -14.57 13.17 -23.88
N LYS A 151 -14.52 12.59 -22.66
CA LYS A 151 -14.56 13.34 -21.40
C LYS A 151 -13.17 13.58 -20.83
N THR A 152 -13.11 14.47 -19.85
CA THR A 152 -11.86 14.81 -19.13
C THR A 152 -11.69 13.92 -17.91
N ILE A 153 -10.61 13.14 -17.91
CA ILE A 153 -10.20 12.25 -16.82
C ILE A 153 -8.89 12.77 -16.25
N SER A 154 -8.87 13.20 -15.00
CA SER A 154 -7.62 13.54 -14.35
C SER A 154 -6.99 12.31 -13.70
N VAL A 155 -5.66 12.32 -13.55
CA VAL A 155 -4.90 11.24 -12.92
C VAL A 155 -3.55 11.76 -12.43
N PRO A 156 -2.99 11.29 -11.29
CA PRO A 156 -1.61 11.55 -10.94
C PRO A 156 -0.67 10.86 -11.93
N PHE A 157 0.04 11.64 -12.75
CA PHE A 157 0.93 11.08 -13.77
C PHE A 157 2.07 10.26 -13.15
N ALA A 158 2.50 9.22 -13.86
CA ALA A 158 3.52 8.26 -13.39
C ALA A 158 3.15 7.54 -12.08
N SER A 159 1.86 7.44 -11.78
CA SER A 159 1.32 6.64 -10.69
C SER A 159 0.78 5.29 -11.18
N THR A 160 0.52 4.37 -10.25
CA THR A 160 -0.17 3.11 -10.53
C THR A 160 -1.55 3.34 -11.16
N ALA A 161 -2.28 4.36 -10.70
CA ALA A 161 -3.57 4.75 -11.30
C ALA A 161 -3.43 5.20 -12.76
N HIS A 162 -2.34 5.87 -13.12
CA HIS A 162 -2.07 6.23 -14.52
C HIS A 162 -1.89 4.98 -15.38
N GLY A 163 -1.08 4.02 -14.92
CA GLY A 163 -0.94 2.74 -15.62
C GLY A 163 -2.25 1.96 -15.72
N MET A 164 -3.07 1.96 -14.67
CA MET A 164 -4.40 1.34 -14.65
C MET A 164 -5.33 2.02 -15.67
N LEU A 165 -5.40 3.36 -15.66
CA LEU A 165 -6.24 4.13 -16.59
C LEU A 165 -5.90 3.86 -18.05
N LEU A 166 -4.62 3.86 -18.41
CA LEU A 166 -4.18 3.56 -19.78
C LEU A 166 -4.61 2.17 -20.24
N ARG A 167 -4.50 1.16 -19.37
CA ARG A 167 -4.98 -0.20 -19.65
C ARG A 167 -6.50 -0.27 -19.78
N ALA A 168 -7.22 0.41 -18.88
CA ALA A 168 -8.66 0.47 -18.90
C ALA A 168 -9.20 1.10 -20.20
N VAL A 169 -8.59 2.20 -20.64
CA VAL A 169 -8.89 2.90 -21.90
C VAL A 169 -8.59 2.01 -23.10
N ALA A 170 -7.41 1.37 -23.10
CA ALA A 170 -7.00 0.45 -24.19
C ALA A 170 -7.95 -0.77 -24.29
N ALA A 171 -8.43 -1.30 -23.16
CA ALA A 171 -9.41 -2.41 -23.14
C ALA A 171 -10.76 -2.04 -23.76
N GLN A 172 -11.11 -0.73 -23.81
CA GLN A 172 -12.27 -0.24 -24.57
C GLN A 172 -11.99 -0.12 -26.08
N GLY A 173 -10.77 -0.42 -26.54
CA GLY A 173 -10.34 -0.17 -27.90
C GLY A 173 -10.10 1.31 -28.21
N TRP A 174 -9.87 2.14 -27.20
CA TRP A 174 -9.69 3.59 -27.35
C TRP A 174 -8.20 3.98 -27.41
N ASP A 175 -7.93 5.04 -28.16
CA ASP A 175 -6.64 5.72 -28.15
C ASP A 175 -6.63 6.73 -26.97
N PRO A 176 -5.74 6.56 -25.97
CA PRO A 176 -5.69 7.44 -24.80
C PRO A 176 -5.32 8.89 -25.12
N LEU A 177 -4.81 9.17 -26.32
CA LEU A 177 -4.47 10.51 -26.78
C LEU A 177 -5.56 11.21 -27.59
N LYS A 178 -6.62 10.47 -28.00
CA LYS A 178 -7.66 10.98 -28.88
C LYS A 178 -9.08 10.78 -28.34
N ASP A 179 -9.34 9.64 -27.73
CA ASP A 179 -10.69 9.24 -27.34
C ASP A 179 -11.08 9.73 -25.94
N VAL A 180 -10.12 10.20 -25.16
CA VAL A 180 -10.31 10.80 -23.82
C VAL A 180 -9.31 11.96 -23.62
N ASN A 181 -9.67 12.94 -22.79
CA ASN A 181 -8.77 14.01 -22.40
C ASN A 181 -8.13 13.69 -21.03
N ILE A 182 -6.92 13.12 -21.02
CA ILE A 182 -6.22 12.76 -19.78
C ILE A 182 -5.36 13.93 -19.32
N ILE A 183 -5.61 14.46 -18.11
CA ILE A 183 -4.87 15.56 -17.52
C ILE A 183 -4.18 15.16 -16.21
N ALA A 184 -3.02 15.80 -15.93
CA ALA A 184 -2.26 15.54 -14.72
C ALA A 184 -2.82 16.33 -13.53
N GLN A 185 -3.25 15.63 -12.48
CA GLN A 185 -3.63 16.26 -11.20
C GLN A 185 -3.28 15.32 -10.03
N PRO A 186 -2.67 15.84 -8.94
CA PRO A 186 -2.52 15.06 -7.71
C PRO A 186 -3.88 14.90 -7.00
N PRO A 187 -4.01 13.89 -6.11
CA PRO A 187 -5.29 13.56 -5.46
C PRO A 187 -6.00 14.73 -4.79
N GLU A 188 -5.27 15.57 -4.07
CA GLU A 188 -5.82 16.69 -3.31
C GLU A 188 -6.46 17.75 -4.22
N VAL A 189 -5.83 18.02 -5.37
CA VAL A 189 -6.36 18.93 -6.39
C VAL A 189 -7.56 18.32 -7.09
N ALA A 190 -7.48 17.04 -7.42
CA ALA A 190 -8.52 16.30 -8.12
C ALA A 190 -9.81 16.18 -7.29
N GLY A 191 -9.70 15.93 -5.98
CA GLY A 191 -10.86 15.90 -5.08
C GLY A 191 -11.64 17.21 -5.12
N SER A 192 -10.94 18.35 -5.05
CA SER A 192 -11.56 19.68 -5.18
C SER A 192 -12.15 19.94 -6.58
N ALA A 193 -11.49 19.46 -7.63
CA ALA A 193 -11.96 19.62 -9.01
C ALA A 193 -13.21 18.76 -9.29
N LEU A 194 -13.28 17.54 -8.73
CA LEU A 194 -14.48 16.70 -8.79
C LEU A 194 -15.68 17.38 -8.12
N GLN A 195 -15.51 17.87 -6.90
CA GLN A 195 -16.55 18.58 -6.16
C GLN A 195 -17.05 19.81 -6.90
N ALA A 196 -16.17 20.51 -7.57
CA ALA A 196 -16.48 21.71 -8.36
C ALA A 196 -17.02 21.42 -9.77
N GLY A 197 -17.13 20.13 -10.18
CA GLY A 197 -17.57 19.74 -11.52
C GLY A 197 -16.63 20.19 -12.64
N LYS A 198 -15.34 20.40 -12.34
CA LYS A 198 -14.34 20.87 -13.33
C LYS A 198 -13.72 19.73 -14.13
N ILE A 199 -13.87 18.50 -13.69
CA ILE A 199 -13.46 17.28 -14.36
C ILE A 199 -14.62 16.29 -14.34
N ASP A 200 -14.70 15.44 -15.36
CA ASP A 200 -15.76 14.43 -15.46
C ASP A 200 -15.46 13.22 -14.60
N ALA A 201 -14.17 12.85 -14.48
CA ALA A 201 -13.71 11.72 -13.71
C ALA A 201 -12.29 11.93 -13.18
N HIS A 202 -11.94 11.15 -12.17
CA HIS A 202 -10.57 11.04 -11.66
C HIS A 202 -10.18 9.58 -11.51
N ALA A 203 -9.05 9.20 -12.07
CA ALA A 203 -8.41 7.90 -11.80
C ALA A 203 -7.40 8.06 -10.67
N ASP A 204 -7.51 7.27 -9.62
CA ASP A 204 -6.61 7.40 -8.48
C ASP A 204 -6.18 6.05 -7.90
N PHE A 205 -5.09 6.13 -7.14
CA PHE A 205 -4.51 5.01 -6.41
C PHE A 205 -5.03 4.99 -4.96
N VAL A 206 -4.63 3.95 -4.23
CA VAL A 206 -4.97 3.74 -2.83
C VAL A 206 -4.52 4.92 -1.95
N PRO A 207 -5.40 5.47 -1.08
CA PRO A 207 -6.78 5.07 -0.80
C PRO A 207 -7.85 5.91 -1.51
N PHE A 208 -7.48 6.82 -2.39
CA PHE A 208 -8.33 7.94 -2.83
C PHE A 208 -9.56 7.50 -3.63
N ALA A 209 -9.45 6.39 -4.39
CA ALA A 209 -10.59 5.83 -5.11
C ALA A 209 -11.70 5.29 -4.17
N GLU A 210 -11.41 5.08 -2.89
CA GLU A 210 -12.37 4.72 -1.83
C GLU A 210 -12.64 5.89 -0.88
N LEU A 211 -11.63 6.72 -0.61
CA LEU A 211 -11.74 7.86 0.30
C LEU A 211 -12.70 8.94 -0.22
N PHE A 212 -12.70 9.23 -1.52
CA PHE A 212 -13.59 10.23 -2.08
C PHE A 212 -15.06 9.79 -2.05
N PRO A 213 -15.40 8.54 -2.43
CA PRO A 213 -16.74 8.01 -2.21
C PRO A 213 -17.16 7.98 -0.74
N SER A 214 -16.30 7.55 0.18
CA SER A 214 -16.64 7.49 1.62
C SER A 214 -16.96 8.88 2.20
N ARG A 215 -16.42 9.94 1.63
CA ARG A 215 -16.71 11.35 1.96
C ARG A 215 -17.95 11.90 1.24
N GLY A 216 -18.63 11.08 0.43
CA GLY A 216 -19.94 11.38 -0.17
C GLY A 216 -19.92 12.27 -1.41
N PHE A 217 -18.76 12.75 -1.88
CA PHE A 217 -18.72 13.66 -3.03
C PHE A 217 -18.36 12.99 -4.35
N ALA A 218 -17.99 11.71 -4.32
CA ALA A 218 -17.66 10.93 -5.50
C ALA A 218 -18.33 9.55 -5.46
N ARG A 219 -18.33 8.86 -6.60
CA ARG A 219 -18.79 7.49 -6.74
C ARG A 219 -17.82 6.73 -7.63
N LYS A 220 -17.43 5.52 -7.22
CA LYS A 220 -16.55 4.65 -7.98
C LYS A 220 -17.30 3.97 -9.12
N ILE A 221 -16.73 3.99 -10.33
CA ILE A 221 -17.32 3.39 -11.54
C ILE A 221 -16.41 2.36 -12.20
N TYR A 222 -15.17 2.23 -11.73
CA TYR A 222 -14.21 1.26 -12.21
C TYR A 222 -13.23 0.91 -11.09
N ASP A 223 -12.91 -0.38 -10.96
CA ASP A 223 -11.86 -0.91 -10.11
C ASP A 223 -10.79 -1.60 -10.95
N GLY A 224 -9.53 -1.47 -10.56
CA GLY A 224 -8.40 -2.06 -11.28
C GLY A 224 -8.48 -3.59 -11.42
N SER A 225 -9.24 -4.27 -10.55
CA SER A 225 -9.50 -5.71 -10.66
C SER A 225 -10.25 -6.10 -11.94
N GLN A 226 -11.01 -5.17 -12.53
CA GLN A 226 -11.69 -5.40 -13.80
C GLN A 226 -10.71 -5.56 -14.97
N ALA A 227 -9.48 -5.04 -14.84
CA ALA A 227 -8.41 -5.27 -15.78
C ALA A 227 -7.61 -6.55 -15.48
N ASN A 228 -7.87 -7.22 -14.35
CA ASN A 228 -7.11 -8.35 -13.84
C ASN A 228 -5.59 -8.12 -13.93
N ALA A 229 -5.15 -6.92 -13.55
CA ALA A 229 -3.77 -6.47 -13.64
C ALA A 229 -3.19 -6.34 -12.23
N PRO A 230 -2.26 -7.23 -11.82
CA PRO A 230 -1.66 -7.20 -10.49
C PRO A 230 -1.08 -5.83 -10.17
N THR A 231 -1.20 -5.43 -8.90
CA THR A 231 -0.61 -4.19 -8.36
C THR A 231 -0.13 -4.42 -6.94
N PHE A 232 0.91 -3.70 -6.52
CA PHE A 232 1.43 -3.78 -5.17
C PHE A 232 2.15 -2.49 -4.77
N HIS A 233 2.44 -2.37 -3.49
CA HIS A 233 3.38 -1.40 -2.91
C HIS A 233 4.54 -2.17 -2.31
N GLY A 234 5.73 -1.62 -2.39
CA GLY A 234 6.93 -2.30 -1.92
C GLY A 234 8.03 -1.32 -1.50
N ALA A 235 9.13 -1.87 -1.04
CA ALA A 235 10.30 -1.16 -0.54
C ALA A 235 11.46 -1.23 -1.55
N LEU A 236 12.07 -0.09 -1.80
CA LEU A 236 13.28 0.05 -2.62
C LEU A 236 14.45 0.51 -1.75
N VAL A 237 15.67 0.22 -2.21
CA VAL A 237 16.91 0.66 -1.59
C VAL A 237 17.94 1.03 -2.67
N ASP A 238 18.79 2.01 -2.40
CA ASP A 238 19.99 2.27 -3.20
C ASP A 238 20.90 1.04 -3.14
N GLN A 239 21.33 0.51 -4.28
CA GLN A 239 22.13 -0.73 -4.33
C GLN A 239 23.51 -0.56 -3.65
N ALA A 240 24.14 0.62 -3.78
CA ALA A 240 25.42 0.87 -3.16
C ALA A 240 25.28 0.90 -1.63
N TYR A 241 24.19 1.49 -1.12
CA TYR A 241 23.85 1.45 0.29
C TYR A 241 23.61 0.01 0.78
N ALA A 242 22.81 -0.76 0.04
CA ALA A 242 22.49 -2.14 0.39
C ALA A 242 23.73 -3.05 0.41
N LYS A 243 24.68 -2.84 -0.49
CA LYS A 243 25.96 -3.57 -0.50
C LYS A 243 26.85 -3.18 0.67
N LYS A 244 26.82 -1.91 1.11
CA LYS A 244 27.64 -1.42 2.23
C LYS A 244 27.06 -1.85 3.58
N TYR A 245 25.72 -1.86 3.72
CA TYR A 245 25.02 -2.09 4.98
C TYR A 245 23.89 -3.13 4.84
N PRO A 246 24.19 -4.37 4.44
CA PRO A 246 23.18 -5.38 4.19
C PRO A 246 22.35 -5.74 5.43
N GLU A 247 22.97 -5.70 6.63
CA GLU A 247 22.29 -6.00 7.90
C GLU A 247 21.28 -4.91 8.27
N ILE A 248 21.53 -3.65 7.89
CA ILE A 248 20.57 -2.55 8.08
C ILE A 248 19.36 -2.74 7.15
N VAL A 249 19.58 -3.20 5.91
CA VAL A 249 18.46 -3.53 4.99
C VAL A 249 17.61 -4.65 5.58
N VAL A 250 18.22 -5.69 6.14
CA VAL A 250 17.51 -6.77 6.83
C VAL A 250 16.77 -6.25 8.06
N ALA A 251 17.38 -5.36 8.84
CA ALA A 251 16.73 -4.73 10.00
C ALA A 251 15.49 -3.94 9.62
N TYR A 252 15.54 -3.13 8.55
CA TYR A 252 14.40 -2.40 8.01
C TYR A 252 13.26 -3.34 7.58
N LEU A 253 13.58 -4.44 6.92
CA LEU A 253 12.58 -5.42 6.50
C LEU A 253 12.00 -6.22 7.68
N ARG A 254 12.79 -6.49 8.74
CA ARG A 254 12.26 -7.06 9.99
C ARG A 254 11.28 -6.12 10.67
N ALA A 255 11.57 -4.82 10.70
CA ALA A 255 10.65 -3.80 11.20
C ALA A 255 9.36 -3.75 10.35
N SER A 256 9.46 -3.90 9.02
CA SER A 256 8.31 -3.99 8.11
C SER A 256 7.46 -5.24 8.38
N ILE A 257 8.10 -6.38 8.64
CA ILE A 257 7.41 -7.63 9.00
C ILE A 257 6.62 -7.44 10.30
N GLU A 258 7.25 -6.88 11.35
CA GLU A 258 6.56 -6.64 12.63
C GLU A 258 5.42 -5.63 12.47
N ALA A 259 5.62 -4.53 11.77
CA ALA A 259 4.57 -3.55 11.48
C ALA A 259 3.36 -4.20 10.82
N ASN A 260 3.60 -5.12 9.88
CA ASN A 260 2.56 -5.85 9.17
C ASN A 260 1.82 -6.85 10.07
N GLN A 261 2.55 -7.53 10.97
CA GLN A 261 1.97 -8.43 11.97
C GLN A 261 1.09 -7.68 12.97
N LEU A 262 1.55 -6.52 13.45
CA LEU A 262 0.80 -5.66 14.37
C LEU A 262 -0.50 -5.16 13.72
N LEU A 263 -0.42 -4.68 12.48
CA LEU A 263 -1.60 -4.24 11.70
C LEU A 263 -2.60 -5.38 11.49
N ALA A 264 -2.11 -6.61 11.28
CA ALA A 264 -2.97 -7.78 11.14
C ALA A 264 -3.63 -8.21 12.47
N ALA A 265 -2.93 -8.07 13.60
CA ALA A 265 -3.42 -8.49 14.91
C ALA A 265 -4.45 -7.50 15.50
N GLU A 266 -4.26 -6.20 15.27
CA GLU A 266 -5.11 -5.14 15.82
C GLU A 266 -5.48 -4.12 14.72
N PRO A 267 -6.21 -4.54 13.67
CA PRO A 267 -6.46 -3.70 12.49
C PRO A 267 -7.24 -2.42 12.82
N GLU A 268 -8.17 -2.45 13.77
CA GLU A 268 -8.92 -1.28 14.21
C GLU A 268 -8.00 -0.23 14.85
N LYS A 269 -7.15 -0.65 15.79
CA LYS A 269 -6.19 0.21 16.49
C LYS A 269 -5.20 0.89 15.55
N TYR A 270 -4.63 0.12 14.62
CA TYR A 270 -3.65 0.68 13.70
C TYR A 270 -4.29 1.46 12.55
N SER A 271 -5.55 1.18 12.19
CA SER A 271 -6.33 2.05 11.31
C SER A 271 -6.58 3.43 11.94
N GLU A 272 -6.85 3.49 13.25
CA GLU A 272 -6.95 4.75 14.00
C GLU A 272 -5.61 5.50 14.06
N LEU A 273 -4.50 4.79 14.29
CA LEU A 273 -3.17 5.39 14.28
C LEU A 273 -2.83 6.00 12.91
N ILE A 274 -3.06 5.26 11.84
CA ILE A 274 -2.84 5.74 10.47
C ILE A 274 -3.72 6.96 10.20
N ALA A 275 -5.00 6.92 10.58
CA ALA A 275 -5.91 8.04 10.41
C ALA A 275 -5.44 9.29 11.15
N LYS A 276 -4.97 9.16 12.38
CA LYS A 276 -4.44 10.26 13.20
C LYS A 276 -3.24 10.95 12.53
N VAL A 277 -2.37 10.18 11.88
CA VAL A 277 -1.15 10.71 11.25
C VAL A 277 -1.42 11.29 9.86
N THR A 278 -2.32 10.65 9.09
CA THR A 278 -2.48 10.94 7.65
C THR A 278 -3.71 11.78 7.33
N GLY A 279 -4.71 11.78 8.21
CA GLY A 279 -6.03 12.32 7.91
C GLY A 279 -6.89 11.45 6.97
N VAL A 280 -6.40 10.25 6.61
CA VAL A 280 -7.22 9.24 5.90
C VAL A 280 -8.12 8.54 6.90
N ASP A 281 -9.42 8.53 6.65
CA ASP A 281 -10.42 8.01 7.58
C ASP A 281 -10.10 6.58 8.02
N ALA A 282 -10.23 6.28 9.32
CA ALA A 282 -9.89 4.96 9.88
C ALA A 282 -10.73 3.84 9.25
N GLU A 283 -11.94 4.16 8.85
CA GLU A 283 -12.87 3.25 8.17
C GLU A 283 -12.32 2.84 6.79
N VAL A 284 -11.69 3.75 6.07
CA VAL A 284 -11.02 3.47 4.80
C VAL A 284 -9.74 2.68 5.04
N ASN A 285 -8.95 3.02 6.07
CA ASN A 285 -7.78 2.23 6.43
C ASN A 285 -8.16 0.77 6.75
N TYR A 286 -9.23 0.56 7.52
CA TYR A 286 -9.74 -0.78 7.85
C TYR A 286 -10.30 -1.52 6.62
N LEU A 287 -10.94 -0.81 5.67
CA LEU A 287 -11.37 -1.37 4.39
C LEU A 287 -10.20 -2.04 3.65
N PHE A 288 -9.04 -1.39 3.64
CA PHE A 288 -7.84 -1.93 2.97
C PHE A 288 -7.11 -2.98 3.80
N HIS A 289 -6.93 -2.77 5.09
CA HIS A 289 -6.01 -3.50 5.94
C HIS A 289 -6.67 -4.39 6.99
N GLY A 290 -7.96 -4.30 7.18
CA GLY A 290 -8.73 -5.20 8.02
C GLY A 290 -8.79 -6.63 7.46
N PRO A 291 -9.39 -7.57 8.20
CA PRO A 291 -9.64 -8.91 7.70
C PRO A 291 -10.37 -8.87 6.36
N LEU A 292 -10.02 -9.74 5.43
CA LEU A 292 -10.58 -9.77 4.07
C LEU A 292 -10.50 -8.42 3.31
N GLY A 293 -9.51 -7.59 3.67
CA GLY A 293 -9.35 -6.25 3.10
C GLY A 293 -9.07 -6.25 1.60
N VAL A 294 -9.20 -5.07 0.99
CA VAL A 294 -9.06 -4.87 -0.47
C VAL A 294 -7.70 -5.33 -0.98
N GLN A 295 -6.65 -5.18 -0.16
CA GLN A 295 -5.32 -5.66 -0.50
C GLN A 295 -4.73 -6.56 0.59
N THR A 296 -3.94 -7.56 0.16
CA THR A 296 -3.24 -8.44 1.08
C THR A 296 -2.00 -7.76 1.63
N ARG A 297 -1.62 -8.12 2.85
CA ARG A 297 -0.36 -7.72 3.49
C ARG A 297 0.72 -8.78 3.27
N ASP A 298 0.98 -9.11 2.02
CA ASP A 298 1.94 -10.13 1.64
C ASP A 298 3.27 -9.47 1.25
N LEU A 299 4.34 -9.78 1.97
CA LEU A 299 5.68 -9.25 1.74
C LEU A 299 6.48 -10.06 0.73
N SER A 300 5.91 -11.16 0.20
CA SER A 300 6.63 -12.05 -0.71
C SER A 300 6.51 -11.63 -2.18
N TRP A 301 7.58 -11.91 -2.93
CA TRP A 301 7.64 -11.64 -4.37
C TRP A 301 6.92 -12.70 -5.18
N LYS A 302 5.58 -12.66 -5.19
CA LYS A 302 4.78 -13.54 -6.04
C LYS A 302 5.05 -13.29 -7.52
N PRO A 303 4.89 -14.31 -8.39
CA PRO A 303 5.07 -14.16 -9.84
C PRO A 303 4.26 -13.00 -10.42
N GLU A 304 3.03 -12.80 -9.95
CA GLU A 304 2.12 -11.75 -10.40
C GLU A 304 2.67 -10.34 -10.09
N TYR A 305 3.34 -10.16 -8.96
CA TYR A 305 3.96 -8.87 -8.61
C TYR A 305 5.22 -8.60 -9.46
N ARG A 306 6.00 -9.63 -9.78
CA ARG A 306 7.09 -9.51 -10.75
C ARG A 306 6.56 -9.13 -12.13
N GLN A 307 5.45 -9.73 -12.56
CA GLN A 307 4.76 -9.38 -13.80
C GLN A 307 4.27 -7.93 -13.79
N ALA A 308 3.74 -7.43 -12.65
CA ALA A 308 3.29 -6.04 -12.51
C ALA A 308 4.44 -5.04 -12.79
N VAL A 309 5.65 -5.31 -12.27
CA VAL A 309 6.83 -4.47 -12.56
C VAL A 309 7.18 -4.52 -14.05
N GLY A 310 7.15 -5.69 -14.69
CA GLY A 310 7.37 -5.83 -16.13
C GLY A 310 6.36 -5.02 -16.94
N THR A 311 5.08 -5.13 -16.62
CA THR A 311 4.00 -4.36 -17.25
C THR A 311 4.18 -2.85 -17.05
N ALA A 312 4.65 -2.42 -15.88
CA ALA A 312 4.96 -1.02 -15.61
C ALA A 312 6.10 -0.50 -16.48
N ILE A 313 7.17 -1.29 -16.66
CA ILE A 313 8.30 -0.95 -17.55
C ILE A 313 7.83 -0.82 -19.00
N ASP A 314 7.02 -1.74 -19.49
CA ASP A 314 6.50 -1.69 -20.85
C ASP A 314 5.59 -0.47 -21.06
N THR A 315 4.80 -0.10 -20.04
CA THR A 315 4.01 1.14 -20.07
C THR A 315 4.90 2.39 -20.09
N LEU A 316 6.02 2.40 -19.34
CA LEU A 316 7.00 3.50 -19.36
C LEU A 316 7.66 3.65 -20.73
N LYS A 317 7.97 2.55 -21.41
CA LYS A 317 8.48 2.56 -22.78
C LYS A 317 7.45 3.15 -23.76
N LEU A 318 6.20 2.72 -23.67
CA LEU A 318 5.11 3.23 -24.48
C LEU A 318 4.94 4.75 -24.30
N LEU A 319 5.08 5.25 -23.07
CA LEU A 319 5.04 6.67 -22.75
C LEU A 319 6.32 7.43 -23.10
N LYS A 320 7.33 6.78 -23.69
CA LYS A 320 8.65 7.35 -23.99
C LYS A 320 9.35 7.92 -22.73
N LYS A 321 9.11 7.31 -21.57
CA LYS A 321 9.75 7.64 -20.29
C LYS A 321 10.87 6.67 -19.93
N ALA A 322 11.08 5.63 -20.74
CA ALA A 322 12.17 4.67 -20.64
C ALA A 322 12.67 4.34 -22.06
N ASP A 323 13.88 4.77 -22.39
CA ASP A 323 14.51 4.41 -23.69
C ASP A 323 15.10 2.99 -23.66
N ARG A 324 15.50 2.52 -22.48
CA ARG A 324 16.05 1.18 -22.24
C ARG A 324 15.13 0.38 -21.32
N GLY A 325 15.14 -0.94 -21.48
CA GLY A 325 14.48 -1.86 -20.54
C GLY A 325 15.27 -1.93 -19.22
N LEU A 326 14.55 -2.18 -18.14
CA LEU A 326 15.12 -2.55 -16.84
C LEU A 326 15.14 -4.07 -16.75
N ASP A 327 16.29 -4.66 -16.39
CA ASP A 327 16.35 -6.11 -16.15
C ASP A 327 15.74 -6.44 -14.80
N LEU A 328 14.60 -7.12 -14.84
CA LEU A 328 13.87 -7.51 -13.63
C LEU A 328 14.68 -8.42 -12.69
N ASN A 329 15.58 -9.25 -13.24
CA ASN A 329 16.37 -10.19 -12.44
C ASN A 329 17.45 -9.50 -11.62
N THR A 330 17.88 -8.32 -12.04
CA THR A 330 18.85 -7.50 -11.32
C THR A 330 18.18 -6.41 -10.49
N PHE A 331 16.96 -5.99 -10.85
CA PHE A 331 16.22 -4.95 -10.15
C PHE A 331 15.44 -5.49 -8.96
N ILE A 332 14.80 -6.67 -9.09
CA ILE A 332 14.07 -7.31 -7.99
C ILE A 332 15.02 -8.25 -7.26
N ASP A 333 15.36 -7.91 -6.02
CA ASP A 333 16.25 -8.70 -5.19
C ASP A 333 15.55 -9.14 -3.90
N ASP A 334 15.17 -10.42 -3.84
CA ASP A 334 14.47 -10.98 -2.70
C ASP A 334 15.39 -11.59 -1.62
N GLN A 335 16.72 -11.48 -1.78
CA GLN A 335 17.66 -12.03 -0.79
C GLN A 335 17.48 -11.39 0.60
N TYR A 336 17.24 -10.08 0.64
CA TYR A 336 17.10 -9.33 1.91
C TYR A 336 15.81 -9.70 2.64
N ILE A 337 14.68 -9.80 1.93
CA ILE A 337 13.41 -10.19 2.57
C ILE A 337 13.45 -11.66 3.02
N ARG A 338 14.08 -12.56 2.28
CA ARG A 338 14.31 -13.95 2.70
C ARG A 338 15.15 -14.00 3.98
N ALA A 339 16.22 -13.20 4.06
CA ALA A 339 17.04 -13.09 5.27
C ALA A 339 16.23 -12.53 6.45
N ALA A 340 15.39 -11.52 6.21
CA ALA A 340 14.53 -10.94 7.25
C ALA A 340 13.48 -11.95 7.77
N PHE A 341 12.84 -12.72 6.88
CA PHE A 341 11.93 -13.82 7.28
C PHE A 341 12.65 -14.84 8.15
N LYS A 342 13.82 -15.31 7.71
CA LYS A 342 14.64 -16.26 8.48
C LYS A 342 15.00 -15.71 9.86
N ALA A 343 15.46 -14.47 9.93
CA ALA A 343 15.82 -13.80 11.20
C ALA A 343 14.59 -13.53 12.10
N SER A 344 13.40 -13.55 11.55
CA SER A 344 12.12 -13.40 12.28
C SER A 344 11.45 -14.76 12.57
N ASN A 345 12.12 -15.88 12.30
CA ASN A 345 11.59 -17.27 12.44
C ASN A 345 10.31 -17.50 11.63
N LEU A 346 10.24 -16.94 10.42
CA LEU A 346 9.12 -17.10 9.49
C LEU A 346 9.57 -17.87 8.24
N ASP A 347 8.63 -18.59 7.62
CA ASP A 347 8.86 -19.35 6.39
C ASP A 347 8.45 -18.50 5.17
N TYR A 348 9.44 -17.95 4.47
CA TYR A 348 9.22 -17.20 3.23
C TYR A 348 8.60 -18.06 2.11
N SER A 349 8.98 -19.32 2.01
CA SER A 349 8.48 -20.22 0.95
C SER A 349 7.02 -20.55 1.16
N ALA A 350 6.61 -20.76 2.41
CA ALA A 350 5.21 -20.95 2.76
C ALA A 350 4.38 -19.67 2.46
N GLN A 351 4.92 -18.48 2.79
CA GLN A 351 4.27 -17.21 2.46
C GLN A 351 4.14 -17.02 0.93
N LEU A 352 5.19 -17.33 0.19
CA LEU A 352 5.21 -17.22 -1.28
C LEU A 352 4.17 -18.13 -1.93
N ALA A 353 3.99 -19.34 -1.41
CA ALA A 353 3.00 -20.31 -1.91
C ALA A 353 1.55 -20.00 -1.50
N SER A 354 1.35 -19.16 -0.48
CA SER A 354 0.02 -18.83 0.05
C SER A 354 -0.60 -17.67 -0.71
N TYR A 355 -1.74 -17.89 -1.34
CA TYR A 355 -2.57 -16.84 -1.97
C TYR A 355 -3.78 -16.46 -1.12
N GLY A 356 -4.01 -17.17 -0.03
CA GLY A 356 -5.07 -16.88 0.93
C GLY A 356 -4.62 -15.89 2.00
N GLN A 357 -5.55 -15.09 2.49
CA GLN A 357 -5.37 -14.47 3.80
C GLN A 357 -5.35 -15.56 4.88
N ALA A 358 -4.65 -15.31 5.98
CA ALA A 358 -4.70 -16.22 7.13
C ALA A 358 -6.17 -16.50 7.49
N PRO A 359 -6.52 -17.76 7.85
CA PRO A 359 -7.90 -18.10 8.19
C PRO A 359 -8.43 -17.12 9.24
N LEU A 360 -9.50 -16.41 8.89
CA LEU A 360 -10.17 -15.53 9.83
C LEU A 360 -10.92 -16.40 10.84
N LYS A 361 -10.53 -16.32 12.10
CA LYS A 361 -11.33 -16.89 13.19
C LYS A 361 -12.42 -15.89 13.53
N ALA A 362 -13.54 -15.98 12.84
CA ALA A 362 -14.67 -15.10 12.98
C ALA A 362 -15.86 -15.82 13.62
N VAL A 363 -16.57 -15.09 14.45
CA VAL A 363 -17.83 -15.54 15.07
C VAL A 363 -18.92 -14.57 14.60
N ASP A 364 -19.99 -15.13 14.09
CA ASP A 364 -21.18 -14.36 13.72
C ASP A 364 -21.79 -13.69 14.97
N ALA A 365 -21.84 -12.35 14.96
CA ALA A 365 -22.28 -11.58 16.09
C ALA A 365 -23.78 -11.71 16.39
N ALA A 366 -24.58 -12.23 15.44
CA ALA A 366 -26.00 -12.46 15.63
C ALA A 366 -26.30 -13.84 16.23
N SER A 367 -25.59 -14.88 15.77
CA SER A 367 -25.86 -16.27 16.18
C SER A 367 -24.86 -16.84 17.19
N GLY A 368 -23.68 -16.22 17.33
CA GLY A 368 -22.59 -16.75 18.14
C GLY A 368 -21.86 -17.94 17.52
N GLN A 369 -22.18 -18.32 16.30
CA GLN A 369 -21.56 -19.45 15.61
C GLN A 369 -20.28 -19.04 14.84
N ALA A 370 -19.36 -19.97 14.68
CA ALA A 370 -18.16 -19.74 13.87
C ALA A 370 -18.56 -19.50 12.40
N ILE A 371 -17.99 -18.48 11.79
CA ILE A 371 -18.11 -18.22 10.34
C ILE A 371 -17.11 -19.11 9.63
N THR A 372 -17.58 -19.96 8.73
CA THR A 372 -16.76 -20.90 7.94
C THR A 372 -16.72 -20.53 6.45
N ASP A 373 -17.74 -19.81 5.96
CA ASP A 373 -17.77 -19.23 4.61
C ASP A 373 -17.59 -17.73 4.70
N PHE A 374 -16.49 -17.23 4.14
CA PHE A 374 -16.12 -15.81 4.16
C PHE A 374 -16.54 -15.06 2.89
N SER A 375 -17.15 -15.73 1.90
CA SER A 375 -17.55 -15.11 0.64
C SER A 375 -18.68 -14.09 0.77
N HIS A 376 -19.47 -14.18 1.84
CA HIS A 376 -20.64 -13.33 2.11
C HIS A 376 -20.54 -12.52 3.40
N VAL A 377 -19.37 -12.54 4.04
CA VAL A 377 -19.15 -11.83 5.32
C VAL A 377 -19.47 -10.35 5.16
N ALA A 378 -20.19 -9.83 6.15
CA ALA A 378 -20.39 -8.40 6.34
C ALA A 378 -19.96 -8.00 7.76
N GLU A 379 -19.61 -6.73 7.93
CA GLU A 379 -19.04 -6.23 9.17
C GLU A 379 -19.67 -4.90 9.54
N ILE A 380 -19.86 -4.65 10.86
CA ILE A 380 -20.35 -3.37 11.38
C ILE A 380 -19.35 -2.82 12.38
N TRP A 381 -18.82 -1.65 12.10
CA TRP A 381 -17.99 -0.90 13.05
C TRP A 381 -18.84 0.06 13.84
N VAL A 382 -19.04 -0.26 15.13
CA VAL A 382 -19.78 0.58 16.07
C VAL A 382 -18.82 1.51 16.79
N ARG A 383 -19.12 2.79 16.86
CA ARG A 383 -18.29 3.77 17.56
C ARG A 383 -18.20 3.45 19.06
N GLY A 384 -16.96 3.46 19.57
CA GLY A 384 -16.67 3.14 20.96
C GLY A 384 -16.48 1.64 21.25
N GLU A 385 -16.66 0.78 20.24
CA GLU A 385 -16.31 -0.63 20.37
C GLU A 385 -14.86 -0.88 19.88
N PRO A 386 -14.08 -1.70 20.59
CA PRO A 386 -12.68 -1.93 20.26
C PRO A 386 -12.51 -2.85 19.04
N LYS A 387 -13.56 -3.59 18.67
CA LYS A 387 -13.55 -4.55 17.56
C LYS A 387 -14.76 -4.36 16.67
N VAL A 388 -14.54 -4.56 15.38
CA VAL A 388 -15.60 -4.61 14.38
C VAL A 388 -16.38 -5.90 14.55
N ARG A 389 -17.71 -5.81 14.54
CA ARG A 389 -18.62 -6.96 14.63
C ARG A 389 -18.68 -7.65 13.26
N GLN A 390 -18.57 -8.97 13.24
CA GLN A 390 -18.62 -9.77 12.03
C GLN A 390 -19.92 -10.55 11.93
N TYR A 391 -20.46 -10.69 10.71
CA TYR A 391 -21.70 -11.39 10.42
C TYR A 391 -21.47 -12.33 9.22
N ALA A 392 -22.10 -13.49 9.26
CA ALA A 392 -21.96 -14.50 8.22
C ALA A 392 -22.53 -14.06 6.84
N SER A 393 -23.38 -13.03 6.82
CA SER A 393 -23.97 -12.51 5.56
C SER A 393 -24.34 -11.04 5.68
N ALA A 394 -24.48 -10.37 4.54
CA ALA A 394 -25.03 -9.03 4.44
C ALA A 394 -26.46 -8.94 5.05
N GLN A 395 -27.28 -9.96 4.84
CA GLN A 395 -28.62 -10.07 5.41
C GLN A 395 -28.59 -10.01 6.93
N ALA A 396 -27.76 -10.82 7.58
CA ALA A 396 -27.63 -10.84 9.04
C ALA A 396 -27.09 -9.50 9.58
N ALA A 397 -26.09 -8.92 8.90
CA ALA A 397 -25.53 -7.63 9.27
C ALA A 397 -26.56 -6.50 9.18
N PHE A 398 -27.35 -6.43 8.10
CA PHE A 398 -28.32 -5.35 7.89
C PHE A 398 -29.50 -5.45 8.86
N ALA A 399 -29.92 -6.66 9.19
CA ALA A 399 -30.91 -6.88 10.22
C ALA A 399 -30.39 -6.44 11.61
N ALA A 400 -29.12 -6.72 11.93
CA ALA A 400 -28.47 -6.26 13.15
C ALA A 400 -28.27 -4.74 13.13
N LEU A 401 -27.90 -4.15 11.98
CA LEU A 401 -27.75 -2.71 11.79
C LEU A 401 -29.04 -1.94 12.17
N ALA A 402 -30.18 -2.44 11.74
CA ALA A 402 -31.47 -1.84 12.09
C ALA A 402 -31.71 -1.85 13.61
N SER A 403 -31.43 -2.95 14.27
CA SER A 403 -31.53 -3.06 15.73
C SER A 403 -30.58 -2.11 16.45
N LEU A 404 -29.30 -2.07 16.03
CA LEU A 404 -28.31 -1.15 16.59
C LEU A 404 -28.70 0.33 16.45
N LYS A 405 -29.27 0.71 15.30
CA LYS A 405 -29.80 2.07 15.10
C LYS A 405 -30.99 2.39 16.02
N GLN A 406 -31.88 1.44 16.23
CA GLN A 406 -33.00 1.58 17.18
C GLN A 406 -32.52 1.73 18.62
N GLU A 407 -31.42 1.05 18.98
CA GLU A 407 -30.74 1.18 20.28
C GLU A 407 -29.97 2.51 20.44
N GLY A 408 -29.96 3.37 19.40
CA GLY A 408 -29.21 4.64 19.41
C GLY A 408 -27.70 4.47 19.30
N ARG A 409 -27.22 3.32 18.81
CA ARG A 409 -25.78 3.09 18.61
C ARG A 409 -25.26 3.90 17.41
N ASN A 410 -24.12 4.52 17.60
CA ASN A 410 -23.46 5.28 16.53
C ASN A 410 -22.63 4.33 15.65
N ILE A 411 -23.02 4.17 14.40
CA ILE A 411 -22.34 3.31 13.42
C ILE A 411 -21.29 4.13 12.68
N ARG A 412 -20.05 3.63 12.64
CA ARG A 412 -18.95 4.26 11.89
C ARG A 412 -18.94 3.84 10.43
N ALA A 413 -19.00 2.53 10.20
CA ALA A 413 -19.02 1.95 8.86
C ALA A 413 -19.70 0.59 8.85
N VAL A 414 -20.18 0.21 7.69
CA VAL A 414 -20.66 -1.14 7.38
C VAL A 414 -19.87 -1.64 6.17
N TYR A 415 -19.34 -2.85 6.24
CA TYR A 415 -18.57 -3.45 5.14
C TYR A 415 -19.27 -4.72 4.66
N THR A 416 -19.04 -5.06 3.39
CA THR A 416 -19.53 -6.29 2.77
C THR A 416 -18.52 -6.79 1.73
N GLN A 417 -18.64 -8.06 1.31
CA GLN A 417 -17.81 -8.62 0.25
C GLN A 417 -18.58 -8.62 -1.06
N ALA A 418 -17.95 -8.13 -2.14
CA ALA A 418 -18.52 -8.23 -3.48
C ALA A 418 -18.58 -9.70 -3.91
N SER A 419 -19.76 -10.17 -4.30
CA SER A 419 -20.01 -11.59 -4.58
C SER A 419 -19.31 -12.11 -5.84
N ASP A 420 -18.99 -11.25 -6.78
CA ASP A 420 -18.34 -11.58 -8.05
C ASP A 420 -16.80 -11.54 -7.96
N SER A 421 -16.25 -10.64 -7.15
CA SER A 421 -14.81 -10.37 -7.09
C SER A 421 -14.17 -10.73 -5.76
N GLY A 422 -14.96 -10.82 -4.68
CA GLY A 422 -14.48 -11.01 -3.32
C GLY A 422 -13.84 -9.74 -2.73
N ILE A 423 -14.00 -8.57 -3.38
CA ILE A 423 -13.45 -7.31 -2.90
C ILE A 423 -14.30 -6.81 -1.73
N LYS A 424 -13.64 -6.37 -0.65
CA LYS A 424 -14.31 -5.69 0.46
C LYS A 424 -14.78 -4.31 0.04
N LEU A 425 -16.03 -3.98 0.33
CA LEU A 425 -16.70 -2.73 -0.03
C LEU A 425 -17.23 -2.03 1.23
N LEU A 426 -17.29 -0.71 1.21
CA LEU A 426 -18.19 0.05 2.08
C LEU A 426 -19.61 -0.22 1.61
N ALA A 427 -20.49 -0.65 2.51
CA ALA A 427 -21.84 -1.10 2.13
C ALA A 427 -22.71 0.03 1.57
N ASP A 428 -22.51 1.26 2.04
CA ASP A 428 -23.20 2.46 1.54
C ASP A 428 -22.75 2.91 0.14
N GLN A 429 -21.64 2.34 -0.35
CA GLN A 429 -21.12 2.55 -1.71
C GLN A 429 -21.37 1.35 -2.63
N ALA A 430 -21.97 0.27 -2.11
CA ALA A 430 -22.25 -0.95 -2.84
C ALA A 430 -23.67 -0.99 -3.40
N TRP A 431 -23.85 -1.83 -4.40
CA TRP A 431 -25.15 -2.25 -4.91
C TRP A 431 -25.44 -3.67 -4.44
N PHE A 432 -26.71 -3.95 -4.21
CA PHE A 432 -27.16 -5.25 -3.75
C PHE A 432 -28.16 -5.86 -4.72
N ALA A 433 -28.16 -7.18 -4.79
CA ALA A 433 -29.16 -7.91 -5.53
C ALA A 433 -29.60 -9.15 -4.76
N THR A 434 -30.87 -9.50 -4.83
CA THR A 434 -31.34 -10.79 -4.36
C THR A 434 -31.25 -11.85 -5.45
N ASP A 435 -31.12 -13.11 -5.04
CA ASP A 435 -31.49 -14.25 -5.88
C ASP A 435 -32.99 -14.51 -5.82
N GLY A 436 -33.47 -15.55 -6.53
CA GLY A 436 -34.88 -15.97 -6.52
C GLY A 436 -35.37 -16.50 -5.15
N LYS A 437 -34.47 -16.70 -4.18
CA LYS A 437 -34.77 -17.11 -2.79
C LYS A 437 -34.70 -15.96 -1.80
N GLY A 438 -34.35 -14.75 -2.27
CA GLY A 438 -34.26 -13.56 -1.44
C GLY A 438 -32.91 -13.38 -0.71
N GLN A 439 -31.86 -14.17 -1.02
CA GLN A 439 -30.54 -13.99 -0.46
C GLN A 439 -29.84 -12.78 -1.08
N LEU A 440 -29.33 -11.88 -0.25
CA LEU A 440 -28.60 -10.67 -0.67
C LEU A 440 -27.17 -10.98 -1.07
N SER A 441 -26.77 -10.47 -2.24
CA SER A 441 -25.41 -10.43 -2.74
C SER A 441 -24.99 -8.98 -3.00
N ALA A 442 -23.74 -8.61 -2.68
CA ALA A 442 -23.21 -7.27 -2.88
C ALA A 442 -22.35 -7.18 -4.14
N PHE A 443 -22.34 -6.00 -4.77
CA PHE A 443 -21.61 -5.71 -6.01
C PHE A 443 -21.07 -4.28 -5.96
N LEU A 444 -19.91 -4.06 -6.56
CA LEU A 444 -19.35 -2.72 -6.69
C LEU A 444 -20.19 -1.83 -7.62
N LEU A 445 -20.65 -2.38 -8.76
CA LEU A 445 -21.33 -1.64 -9.79
C LEU A 445 -22.81 -2.05 -9.93
N LYS A 446 -23.66 -1.05 -10.18
CA LYS A 446 -25.10 -1.29 -10.43
C LYS A 446 -25.35 -2.28 -11.55
N GLY A 447 -24.58 -2.18 -12.64
CA GLY A 447 -24.70 -3.08 -13.79
C GLY A 447 -24.42 -4.55 -13.44
N GLN A 448 -23.45 -4.82 -12.55
CA GLN A 448 -23.17 -6.17 -12.06
C GLN A 448 -24.34 -6.72 -11.24
N ALA A 449 -24.89 -5.90 -10.33
CA ALA A 449 -26.06 -6.25 -9.54
C ALA A 449 -27.29 -6.55 -10.45
N GLN A 450 -27.50 -5.76 -11.50
CA GLN A 450 -28.59 -5.97 -12.48
C GLN A 450 -28.43 -7.26 -13.27
N GLN A 451 -27.20 -7.57 -13.73
CA GLN A 451 -26.91 -8.83 -14.43
C GLN A 451 -27.19 -10.02 -13.53
N PHE A 452 -26.73 -9.98 -12.28
CA PHE A 452 -27.00 -11.03 -11.29
C PHE A 452 -28.50 -11.19 -11.03
N ALA A 453 -29.22 -10.10 -10.72
CA ALA A 453 -30.66 -10.14 -10.45
C ALA A 453 -31.44 -10.72 -11.63
N THR A 454 -31.10 -10.33 -12.86
CA THR A 454 -31.74 -10.87 -14.08
C THR A 454 -31.49 -12.37 -14.22
N ALA A 455 -30.24 -12.82 -13.99
CA ALA A 455 -29.86 -14.23 -14.11
C ALA A 455 -30.50 -15.11 -13.02
N GLN A 456 -30.71 -14.55 -11.81
CA GLN A 456 -31.20 -15.29 -10.65
C GLN A 456 -32.68 -15.06 -10.33
N GLY A 457 -33.38 -14.24 -11.11
CA GLY A 457 -34.82 -13.92 -10.89
C GLY A 457 -35.08 -13.05 -9.65
N GLY A 458 -34.10 -12.19 -9.31
CA GLY A 458 -34.18 -11.34 -8.14
C GLY A 458 -34.43 -9.85 -8.45
N LYS A 459 -34.08 -8.99 -7.47
CA LYS A 459 -34.26 -7.53 -7.56
C LYS A 459 -32.95 -6.82 -7.14
N VAL A 460 -32.76 -5.58 -7.62
CA VAL A 460 -31.61 -4.73 -7.30
C VAL A 460 -32.00 -3.69 -6.25
N PHE A 461 -31.11 -3.41 -5.32
CA PHE A 461 -31.27 -2.49 -4.21
C PHE A 461 -30.04 -1.60 -4.04
N ASP A 462 -30.22 -0.38 -3.59
CA ASP A 462 -29.18 0.37 -2.91
C ASP A 462 -29.03 -0.10 -1.44
N PHE A 463 -28.13 0.50 -0.70
CA PHE A 463 -27.87 0.13 0.70
C PHE A 463 -29.08 0.35 1.61
N THR A 464 -29.84 1.42 1.41
CA THR A 464 -31.02 1.75 2.22
C THR A 464 -32.13 0.73 2.00
N ASP A 465 -32.44 0.44 0.76
CA ASP A 465 -33.47 -0.53 0.38
C ASP A 465 -33.05 -1.97 0.75
N ALA A 466 -31.77 -2.31 0.60
CA ALA A 466 -31.25 -3.62 1.03
C ALA A 466 -31.37 -3.81 2.55
N THR A 467 -31.12 -2.75 3.33
CA THR A 467 -31.31 -2.78 4.79
C THR A 467 -32.78 -2.97 5.15
N ALA A 468 -33.70 -2.27 4.48
CA ALA A 468 -35.14 -2.43 4.68
C ALA A 468 -35.61 -3.84 4.29
N GLN A 469 -35.13 -4.39 3.19
CA GLN A 469 -35.41 -5.75 2.75
C GLN A 469 -34.95 -6.80 3.76
N ALA A 470 -33.76 -6.65 4.34
CA ALA A 470 -33.21 -7.57 5.34
C ALA A 470 -34.05 -7.62 6.63
N VAL A 471 -34.71 -6.53 7.00
CA VAL A 471 -35.62 -6.46 8.15
C VAL A 471 -36.98 -7.11 7.83
N ALA A 472 -37.48 -6.96 6.60
CA ALA A 472 -38.77 -7.47 6.21
C ALA A 472 -38.85 -9.01 6.09
N VAL A 473 -37.70 -9.67 5.91
CA VAL A 473 -37.58 -11.13 5.74
C VAL A 473 -37.33 -11.85 7.09
N ARG A 474 -37.25 -11.12 8.19
CA ARG A 474 -37.22 -11.68 9.56
C ARG A 474 -38.63 -12.07 9.99
#